data_1fa0369ac94d3edf24b5aec9c8c46939
#
_entry.id   1fa0369ac94d3edf24b5aec9c8c46939
#
_cell.length_a   1.000
_cell.length_b   1.000
_cell.length_c   1.000
_cell.angle_alpha   90.00
_cell.angle_beta   90.00
_cell.angle_gamma   90.00
#
_symmetry.space_group_name_H-M   'P 1'
#
loop_
_entity.id
_entity.type
_entity.pdbx_description
1 polymer ?
#
loop_
_entity_poly.entity_id
_entity_poly.type
_entity_poly.pdbx_seq_one_letter_code
_entity_poly.pdbx_strand_id
1 'polypeptide(L)'
;MSVLLYPLLKDSREAVLFVLEYVFFLSMHALIGAYREESIEWVDELNQVLEQNMEYTYDFIKNNVEGIEVSQTQGTYMVFLHCEDYCLKNHLTIDELIQKGWDVGVDWQSGVQFHDPWGIRLNIALPHALLQEAMQRLKEYVF
;
A
#
# COMPACT_ATOMS: atom_id res chain seq x y z
N MET A 1 23.50 -10.21 -19.48
CA MET A 1 23.64 -9.06 -20.37
C MET A 1 24.07 -7.76 -19.68
N SER A 2 24.15 -7.69 -18.36
CA SER A 2 24.48 -6.47 -17.60
C SER A 2 25.96 -6.25 -17.28
N VAL A 3 26.84 -7.25 -17.44
CA VAL A 3 28.27 -7.17 -17.05
C VAL A 3 29.15 -6.58 -18.15
N LEU A 4 28.71 -6.56 -19.42
CA LEU A 4 29.47 -6.05 -20.56
C LEU A 4 29.33 -4.53 -20.80
N LEU A 5 28.31 -3.89 -20.22
CA LEU A 5 28.05 -2.44 -20.38
C LEU A 5 28.78 -1.57 -19.36
N TYR A 6 29.16 -2.12 -18.22
CA TYR A 6 29.79 -1.37 -17.13
C TYR A 6 31.16 -0.76 -17.43
N PRO A 7 32.07 -1.40 -18.22
CA PRO A 7 33.32 -0.79 -18.59
C PRO A 7 33.22 0.33 -19.66
N LEU A 8 32.16 0.30 -20.48
CA LEU A 8 31.90 1.32 -21.52
C LEU A 8 31.28 2.60 -20.96
N LEU A 9 30.68 2.51 -19.76
CA LEU A 9 29.99 3.64 -19.10
C LEU A 9 30.89 4.41 -18.13
N LYS A 10 32.21 4.15 -18.15
CA LYS A 10 33.17 4.75 -17.20
C LYS A 10 33.57 6.19 -17.58
N ASP A 11 33.24 6.64 -18.78
CA ASP A 11 33.42 8.03 -19.17
C ASP A 11 32.10 8.80 -19.02
N SER A 12 32.05 9.62 -17.99
CA SER A 12 30.88 10.03 -17.24
C SER A 12 29.79 10.82 -17.99
N ARG A 13 30.10 11.45 -19.12
CA ARG A 13 29.09 12.26 -19.84
C ARG A 13 28.26 11.45 -20.82
N GLU A 14 28.92 10.61 -21.61
CA GLU A 14 28.23 9.75 -22.61
C GLU A 14 27.36 8.71 -21.95
N ALA A 15 27.79 8.17 -20.79
CA ALA A 15 27.02 7.27 -19.99
C ALA A 15 25.74 7.90 -19.44
N VAL A 16 25.85 9.13 -18.94
CA VAL A 16 24.69 9.88 -18.42
C VAL A 16 23.71 10.23 -19.55
N LEU A 17 24.21 10.66 -20.69
CA LEU A 17 23.38 10.93 -21.87
C LEU A 17 22.66 9.68 -22.37
N PHE A 18 23.37 8.55 -22.48
CA PHE A 18 22.78 7.29 -22.89
C PHE A 18 21.67 6.83 -21.93
N VAL A 19 21.91 6.91 -20.62
CA VAL A 19 20.91 6.57 -19.61
C VAL A 19 19.71 7.51 -19.69
N LEU A 20 19.94 8.80 -19.86
CA LEU A 20 18.87 9.79 -19.99
C LEU A 20 18.05 9.58 -21.25
N GLU A 21 18.68 9.34 -22.38
CA GLU A 21 17.98 9.05 -23.64
C GLU A 21 17.16 7.77 -23.54
N TYR A 22 17.71 6.71 -22.92
CA TYR A 22 17.01 5.44 -22.76
C TYR A 22 15.84 5.53 -21.80
N VAL A 23 16.03 6.21 -20.66
CA VAL A 23 14.95 6.47 -19.67
C VAL A 23 13.86 7.33 -20.30
N PHE A 24 14.23 8.38 -21.03
CA PHE A 24 13.28 9.24 -21.71
C PHE A 24 12.46 8.50 -22.78
N PHE A 25 13.12 7.67 -23.58
CA PHE A 25 12.46 6.85 -24.60
C PHE A 25 11.48 5.84 -23.99
N LEU A 26 11.89 5.12 -22.93
CA LEU A 26 11.03 4.18 -22.21
C LEU A 26 9.86 4.89 -21.54
N SER A 27 10.11 6.05 -20.92
CA SER A 27 9.07 6.84 -20.26
C SER A 27 8.02 7.35 -21.23
N MET A 28 8.43 7.79 -22.43
CA MET A 28 7.49 8.18 -23.48
C MET A 28 6.61 7.01 -23.93
N HIS A 29 7.20 5.83 -24.14
CA HIS A 29 6.43 4.66 -24.56
C HIS A 29 5.50 4.17 -23.45
N ALA A 30 5.94 4.22 -22.20
CA ALA A 30 5.10 3.91 -21.05
C ALA A 30 3.92 4.89 -20.94
N LEU A 31 4.17 6.19 -21.15
CA LEU A 31 3.14 7.21 -21.14
C LEU A 31 2.10 6.98 -22.25
N ILE A 32 2.57 6.75 -23.49
CA ILE A 32 1.68 6.44 -24.63
C ILE A 32 0.87 5.18 -24.34
N GLY A 33 1.49 4.14 -23.75
CA GLY A 33 0.80 2.92 -23.35
C GLY A 33 -0.25 3.17 -22.29
N ALA A 34 0.06 3.98 -21.26
CA ALA A 34 -0.82 4.26 -20.14
C ALA A 34 -2.09 5.02 -20.53
N TYR A 35 -2.06 5.82 -21.60
CA TYR A 35 -3.21 6.60 -22.10
C TYR A 35 -3.94 5.95 -23.29
N ARG A 36 -3.80 4.65 -23.47
CA ARG A 36 -4.63 3.89 -24.43
C ARG A 36 -5.99 3.60 -23.85
N GLU A 37 -6.97 3.39 -24.72
CA GLU A 37 -8.34 3.08 -24.33
C GLU A 37 -8.44 1.85 -23.42
N GLU A 38 -7.72 0.78 -23.78
CA GLU A 38 -7.65 -0.47 -22.98
C GLU A 38 -7.04 -0.24 -21.56
N SER A 39 -6.12 0.72 -21.45
CA SER A 39 -5.50 1.05 -20.17
C SER A 39 -6.44 1.87 -19.28
N ILE A 40 -7.30 2.70 -19.89
CA ILE A 40 -8.33 3.45 -19.18
C ILE A 40 -9.40 2.49 -18.64
N GLU A 41 -9.86 1.54 -19.44
CA GLU A 41 -10.79 0.49 -19.01
C GLU A 41 -10.22 -0.31 -17.83
N TRP A 42 -8.96 -0.69 -17.91
CA TRP A 42 -8.28 -1.39 -16.81
C TRP A 42 -8.23 -0.56 -15.52
N VAL A 43 -7.97 0.73 -15.62
CA VAL A 43 -7.96 1.64 -14.44
C VAL A 43 -9.36 1.75 -13.84
N ASP A 44 -10.41 1.81 -14.67
CA ASP A 44 -11.78 1.87 -14.20
C ASP A 44 -12.19 0.57 -13.47
N GLU A 45 -11.79 -0.59 -13.98
CA GLU A 45 -11.99 -1.88 -13.31
C GLU A 45 -11.21 -1.94 -11.98
N LEU A 46 -9.95 -1.49 -11.97
CA LEU A 46 -9.14 -1.41 -10.76
C LEU A 46 -9.79 -0.51 -9.70
N ASN A 47 -10.28 0.64 -10.09
CA ASN A 47 -10.96 1.58 -9.18
C ASN A 47 -12.19 0.96 -8.53
N GLN A 48 -12.98 0.18 -9.26
CA GLN A 48 -14.13 -0.55 -8.70
C GLN A 48 -13.70 -1.56 -7.64
N VAL A 49 -12.61 -2.31 -7.87
CA VAL A 49 -12.08 -3.26 -6.90
C VAL A 49 -11.56 -2.52 -5.65
N LEU A 50 -10.86 -1.41 -5.84
CA LEU A 50 -10.33 -0.60 -4.73
C LEU A 50 -11.45 0.02 -3.89
N GLU A 51 -12.52 0.51 -4.52
CA GLU A 51 -13.70 1.04 -3.84
C GLU A 51 -14.38 -0.05 -2.99
N GLN A 52 -14.61 -1.22 -3.57
CA GLN A 52 -15.15 -2.37 -2.85
C GLN A 52 -14.27 -2.78 -1.66
N ASN A 53 -12.96 -2.79 -1.82
CA ASN A 53 -12.01 -3.11 -0.77
C ASN A 53 -12.02 -2.05 0.34
N MET A 54 -12.15 -0.79 -0.02
CA MET A 54 -12.23 0.33 0.91
C MET A 54 -13.49 0.25 1.78
N GLU A 55 -14.65 0.09 1.14
CA GLU A 55 -15.93 -0.05 1.84
C GLU A 55 -15.91 -1.25 2.79
N TYR A 56 -15.44 -2.39 2.28
CA TYR A 56 -15.31 -3.60 3.10
C TYR A 56 -14.42 -3.37 4.32
N THR A 57 -13.23 -2.77 4.13
CA THR A 57 -12.28 -2.52 5.22
C THR A 57 -12.88 -1.58 6.27
N TYR A 58 -13.51 -0.50 5.82
CA TYR A 58 -14.15 0.46 6.69
C TYR A 58 -15.26 -0.18 7.54
N ASP A 59 -16.17 -0.88 6.89
CA ASP A 59 -17.29 -1.55 7.57
C ASP A 59 -16.80 -2.67 8.50
N PHE A 60 -15.77 -3.40 8.08
CA PHE A 60 -15.21 -4.47 8.90
C PHE A 60 -14.62 -3.92 10.20
N ILE A 61 -13.77 -2.92 10.15
CA ILE A 61 -13.16 -2.33 11.35
C ILE A 61 -14.23 -1.71 12.23
N LYS A 62 -15.11 -0.90 11.67
CA LYS A 62 -16.19 -0.23 12.40
C LYS A 62 -17.11 -1.19 13.16
N ASN A 63 -17.42 -2.34 12.56
CA ASN A 63 -18.36 -3.29 13.13
C ASN A 63 -17.72 -4.36 14.05
N ASN A 64 -16.40 -4.54 13.96
CA ASN A 64 -15.73 -5.65 14.64
C ASN A 64 -14.64 -5.21 15.63
N VAL A 65 -14.14 -3.96 15.54
CA VAL A 65 -13.01 -3.51 16.37
C VAL A 65 -13.36 -2.20 17.05
N GLU A 66 -13.46 -2.23 18.38
CA GLU A 66 -13.73 -1.03 19.17
C GLU A 66 -12.41 -0.31 19.50
N GLY A 67 -12.38 1.01 19.33
CA GLY A 67 -11.23 1.84 19.67
C GLY A 67 -10.22 1.99 18.54
N ILE A 68 -10.57 1.58 17.32
CA ILE A 68 -9.83 1.91 16.10
C ILE A 68 -10.67 2.80 15.20
N GLU A 69 -10.13 3.95 14.86
CA GLU A 69 -10.73 4.86 13.89
C GLU A 69 -10.14 4.63 12.51
N VAL A 70 -10.98 4.63 11.48
CA VAL A 70 -10.57 4.45 10.08
C VAL A 70 -10.82 5.74 9.34
N SER A 71 -9.78 6.28 8.70
CA SER A 71 -9.92 7.44 7.84
C SER A 71 -10.65 7.09 6.55
N GLN A 72 -11.73 7.81 6.25
CA GLN A 72 -12.37 7.71 4.93
C GLN A 72 -11.48 8.40 3.89
N THR A 73 -10.95 7.62 2.97
CA THR A 73 -10.09 8.10 1.90
C THR A 73 -10.90 8.31 0.62
N GLN A 74 -10.58 9.35 -0.14
CA GLN A 74 -11.30 9.72 -1.38
C GLN A 74 -10.53 9.38 -2.66
N GLY A 75 -9.31 8.84 -2.56
CA GLY A 75 -8.50 8.63 -3.74
C GLY A 75 -7.14 8.00 -3.46
N THR A 76 -7.14 6.81 -2.86
CA THR A 76 -5.92 6.01 -2.65
C THR A 76 -6.30 4.58 -2.31
N TYR A 77 -5.35 3.67 -2.46
CA TYR A 77 -5.44 2.27 -2.02
C TYR A 77 -4.84 2.05 -0.62
N MET A 78 -4.58 3.14 0.11
CA MET A 78 -4.06 3.08 1.48
C MET A 78 -5.13 3.50 2.47
N VAL A 79 -5.34 2.68 3.48
CA VAL A 79 -6.21 2.98 4.63
C VAL A 79 -5.34 3.33 5.81
N PHE A 80 -5.72 4.37 6.53
CA PHE A 80 -5.06 4.77 7.76
C PHE A 80 -5.95 4.43 8.95
N LEU A 81 -5.40 3.67 9.89
CA LEU A 81 -6.05 3.25 11.13
C LEU A 81 -5.42 4.04 12.27
N HIS A 82 -6.21 4.74 13.06
CA HIS A 82 -5.77 5.38 14.29
C HIS A 82 -6.13 4.48 15.48
N CYS A 83 -5.13 4.01 16.22
CA CYS A 83 -5.26 2.90 17.15
C CYS A 83 -5.05 3.31 18.62
N GLU A 84 -5.04 4.62 18.94
CA GLU A 84 -4.73 5.11 20.28
C GLU A 84 -5.66 4.50 21.35
N ASP A 85 -6.96 4.65 21.20
CA ASP A 85 -7.94 4.16 22.17
C ASP A 85 -7.89 2.63 22.32
N TYR A 86 -7.69 1.92 21.21
CA TYR A 86 -7.53 0.46 21.24
C TYR A 86 -6.29 0.04 22.03
N CYS A 87 -5.14 0.68 21.78
CA CYS A 87 -3.89 0.39 22.46
C CYS A 87 -3.98 0.70 23.96
N LEU A 88 -4.51 1.85 24.32
CA LEU A 88 -4.68 2.26 25.72
C LEU A 88 -5.62 1.31 26.49
N LYS A 89 -6.73 0.93 25.87
CA LYS A 89 -7.72 0.01 26.46
C LYS A 89 -7.13 -1.39 26.71
N ASN A 90 -6.30 -1.87 25.81
CA ASN A 90 -5.70 -3.21 25.86
C ASN A 90 -4.28 -3.23 26.49
N HIS A 91 -3.79 -2.10 26.98
CA HIS A 91 -2.45 -1.95 27.56
C HIS A 91 -1.32 -2.38 26.59
N LEU A 92 -1.50 -2.06 25.31
CA LEU A 92 -0.54 -2.35 24.23
C LEU A 92 0.17 -1.07 23.80
N THR A 93 1.40 -1.21 23.36
CA THR A 93 2.08 -0.20 22.54
C THR A 93 1.70 -0.38 21.07
N ILE A 94 1.89 0.68 20.26
CA ILE A 94 1.66 0.59 18.81
C ILE A 94 2.58 -0.43 18.14
N ASP A 95 3.83 -0.54 18.61
CA ASP A 95 4.81 -1.49 18.08
C ASP A 95 4.40 -2.95 18.36
N GLU A 96 3.84 -3.23 19.54
CA GLU A 96 3.29 -4.56 19.86
C GLU A 96 2.08 -4.88 18.98
N LEU A 97 1.21 -3.91 18.72
CA LEU A 97 0.08 -4.11 17.81
C LEU A 97 0.55 -4.37 16.37
N ILE A 98 1.55 -3.63 15.90
CA ILE A 98 2.17 -3.84 14.59
C ILE A 98 2.77 -5.24 14.50
N GLN A 99 3.51 -5.66 15.52
CA GLN A 99 4.13 -6.99 15.55
C GLN A 99 3.08 -8.11 15.51
N LYS A 100 1.98 -7.97 16.25
CA LYS A 100 0.88 -8.94 16.21
C LYS A 100 0.29 -9.12 14.81
N GLY A 101 0.17 -8.05 14.01
CA GLY A 101 -0.26 -8.15 12.62
C GLY A 101 0.73 -8.91 11.75
N TRP A 102 2.02 -8.64 11.90
CA TRP A 102 3.06 -9.37 11.18
C TRP A 102 3.09 -10.86 11.54
N ASP A 103 2.88 -11.18 12.81
CA ASP A 103 2.85 -12.58 13.29
C ASP A 103 1.72 -13.41 12.64
N VAL A 104 0.63 -12.76 12.23
CA VAL A 104 -0.47 -13.40 11.51
C VAL A 104 -0.39 -13.25 9.99
N GLY A 105 0.72 -12.69 9.49
CA GLY A 105 0.99 -12.54 8.07
C GLY A 105 0.30 -11.35 7.40
N VAL A 106 -0.08 -10.33 8.19
CA VAL A 106 -0.59 -9.05 7.68
C VAL A 106 0.51 -8.01 7.79
N ASP A 107 1.09 -7.63 6.65
CA ASP A 107 2.13 -6.62 6.55
C ASP A 107 1.51 -5.23 6.48
N TRP A 108 1.50 -4.54 7.60
CA TRP A 108 1.09 -3.15 7.74
C TRP A 108 2.25 -2.27 8.23
N GLN A 109 2.14 -0.98 8.05
CA GLN A 109 3.24 -0.05 8.30
C GLN A 109 2.90 0.90 9.45
N SER A 110 3.94 1.25 10.24
CA SER A 110 3.84 2.25 11.29
C SER A 110 3.47 3.63 10.71
N GLY A 111 2.55 4.31 11.38
CA GLY A 111 2.12 5.67 11.08
C GLY A 111 3.09 6.75 11.52
N VAL A 112 4.11 6.43 12.31
CA VAL A 112 5.10 7.40 12.83
C VAL A 112 5.74 8.22 11.72
N GLN A 113 6.05 7.61 10.57
CA GLN A 113 6.62 8.31 9.40
C GLN A 113 5.64 9.32 8.78
N PHE A 114 4.36 9.21 9.12
CA PHE A 114 3.27 10.06 8.63
C PHE A 114 2.74 10.98 9.73
N HIS A 115 3.54 11.22 10.77
CA HIS A 115 3.21 12.08 11.93
C HIS A 115 2.04 11.60 12.78
N ASP A 116 1.68 10.33 12.71
CA ASP A 116 0.73 9.71 13.62
C ASP A 116 1.42 8.59 14.42
N PRO A 117 1.78 8.83 15.69
CA PRO A 117 2.46 7.84 16.53
C PRO A 117 1.59 6.65 16.90
N TRP A 118 0.27 6.76 16.75
CA TRP A 118 -0.70 5.69 17.00
C TRP A 118 -1.28 5.12 15.71
N GLY A 119 -0.78 5.58 14.57
CA GLY A 119 -1.27 5.22 13.26
C GLY A 119 -0.70 3.91 12.74
N ILE A 120 -1.53 3.18 11.99
CA ILE A 120 -1.14 2.06 11.15
C ILE A 120 -1.62 2.31 9.73
N ARG A 121 -0.74 2.14 8.76
CA ARG A 121 -1.08 2.24 7.34
C ARG A 121 -1.23 0.84 6.73
N LEU A 122 -2.40 0.57 6.17
CA LEU A 122 -2.74 -0.69 5.52
C LEU A 122 -2.91 -0.48 4.02
N ASN A 123 -2.28 -1.33 3.22
CA ASN A 123 -2.46 -1.38 1.77
C ASN A 123 -3.58 -2.37 1.44
N ILE A 124 -4.61 -1.90 0.72
CA ILE A 124 -5.78 -2.69 0.33
C ILE A 124 -5.83 -3.02 -1.17
N ALA A 125 -4.74 -2.72 -1.91
CA ALA A 125 -4.63 -3.02 -3.34
C ALA A 125 -4.25 -4.50 -3.56
N LEU A 126 -5.17 -5.39 -3.21
CA LEU A 126 -5.03 -6.84 -3.36
C LEU A 126 -6.39 -7.44 -3.77
N PRO A 127 -6.42 -8.69 -4.26
CA PRO A 127 -7.67 -9.37 -4.55
C PRO A 127 -8.60 -9.41 -3.34
N HIS A 128 -9.87 -9.11 -3.54
CA HIS A 128 -10.86 -8.96 -2.46
C HIS A 128 -10.89 -10.17 -1.50
N ALA A 129 -10.77 -11.38 -2.02
CA ALA A 129 -10.74 -12.59 -1.20
C ALA A 129 -9.54 -12.65 -0.24
N LEU A 130 -8.36 -12.16 -0.67
CA LEU A 130 -7.18 -12.09 0.19
C LEU A 130 -7.34 -11.01 1.26
N LEU A 131 -7.98 -9.88 0.93
CA LEU A 131 -8.31 -8.86 1.91
C LEU A 131 -9.26 -9.41 2.99
N GLN A 132 -10.30 -10.14 2.59
CA GLN A 132 -11.22 -10.77 3.53
C GLN A 132 -10.50 -11.74 4.47
N GLU A 133 -9.59 -12.56 3.93
CA GLU A 133 -8.78 -13.48 4.74
C GLU A 133 -7.87 -12.72 5.72
N ALA A 134 -7.19 -11.67 5.27
CA ALA A 134 -6.33 -10.85 6.11
C ALA A 134 -7.12 -10.21 7.27
N MET A 135 -8.28 -9.61 6.96
CA MET A 135 -9.15 -9.00 7.97
C MET A 135 -9.70 -10.01 8.97
N GLN A 136 -10.03 -11.23 8.52
CA GLN A 136 -10.48 -12.29 9.41
C GLN A 136 -9.37 -12.75 10.35
N ARG A 137 -8.13 -12.88 9.87
CA ARG A 137 -6.95 -13.18 10.71
C ARG A 137 -6.71 -12.10 11.76
N LEU A 138 -6.79 -10.83 11.37
CA LEU A 138 -6.67 -9.72 12.32
C LEU A 138 -7.73 -9.79 13.40
N LYS A 139 -8.99 -10.05 13.04
CA LYS A 139 -10.09 -10.18 14.00
C LYS A 139 -9.90 -11.33 14.98
N GLU A 140 -9.41 -12.47 14.50
CA GLU A 140 -9.34 -13.70 15.29
C GLU A 140 -8.11 -13.73 16.23
N TYR A 141 -6.99 -13.13 15.80
CA TYR A 141 -5.72 -13.31 16.50
C TYR A 141 -5.07 -12.01 16.99
N VAL A 142 -5.55 -10.84 16.54
CA VAL A 142 -4.93 -9.56 16.88
C VAL A 142 -5.87 -8.68 17.70
N PHE A 143 -7.11 -8.56 17.24
CA PHE A 143 -8.16 -7.77 17.88
C PHE A 143 -9.04 -8.65 18.77
#